data_ac94d1c46bb473c2a160ba6616c5e109
#
_entry.id   ac94d1c46bb473c2a160ba6616c5e109
#
_cell.length_a   1.000
_cell.length_b   1.000
_cell.length_c   1.000
_cell.angle_alpha   90.00
_cell.angle_beta   90.00
_cell.angle_gamma   90.00
#
_symmetry.space_group_name_H-M   'P 1'
#
loop_
_entity.id
_entity.type
_entity.pdbx_description
1 polymer ?
#
loop_
_entity_poly.entity_id
_entity_poly.type
_entity_poly.pdbx_seq_one_letter_code
_entity_poly.pdbx_strand_id
1 'polypeptide(L)'
;MSGSAAVVGGGIAGLATAALLARDGWEVTLFEARPELGGRAGSWERDGFRFDTGPSWYLMPEVFDHFFRLMGTTAEAELDLVPLTPAYRVYPEPEGDAPSAPVDVVSGRDAARALFEEREPGSGPQLDAYLDSAGEAYDLAVSKFLYDTYQGTAGLRDPAVVRRLPQLAPLLARSLERHVAQR
;
A
#
# COMPACT_ATOMS: atom_id res chain seq x y z
N MET A 1 3.32 -33.96 7.56
CA MET A 1 2.15 -34.25 8.44
C MET A 1 1.02 -33.42 7.89
N SER A 2 0.01 -34.03 7.32
CA SER A 2 -1.22 -33.36 6.86
C SER A 2 -2.16 -33.24 8.07
N GLY A 3 -2.49 -32.05 8.43
CA GLY A 3 -3.50 -31.71 9.45
C GLY A 3 -4.70 -31.05 8.79
N SER A 4 -5.78 -30.85 9.55
CA SER A 4 -6.89 -29.99 9.14
C SER A 4 -6.81 -28.63 9.80
N ALA A 5 -7.17 -27.57 9.07
CA ALA A 5 -7.20 -26.20 9.57
C ALA A 5 -8.51 -25.51 9.21
N ALA A 6 -9.04 -24.76 10.16
CA ALA A 6 -10.19 -23.89 9.95
C ALA A 6 -9.72 -22.43 9.92
N VAL A 7 -9.97 -21.73 8.82
CA VAL A 7 -9.67 -20.30 8.66
C VAL A 7 -10.99 -19.53 8.74
N VAL A 8 -11.08 -18.59 9.67
CA VAL A 8 -12.28 -17.77 9.87
C VAL A 8 -12.06 -16.38 9.34
N GLY A 9 -12.86 -16.00 8.33
CA GLY A 9 -12.82 -14.74 7.61
C GLY A 9 -12.19 -14.88 6.23
N GLY A 10 -12.97 -14.59 5.19
CA GLY A 10 -12.58 -14.63 3.77
C GLY A 10 -12.06 -13.30 3.23
N GLY A 11 -11.45 -12.46 4.08
CA GLY A 11 -10.68 -11.28 3.64
C GLY A 11 -9.32 -11.67 3.07
N ILE A 12 -8.55 -10.69 2.55
CA ILE A 12 -7.25 -10.92 1.91
C ILE A 12 -6.31 -11.76 2.80
N ALA A 13 -6.20 -11.45 4.08
CA ALA A 13 -5.35 -12.19 5.00
C ALA A 13 -5.81 -13.65 5.20
N GLY A 14 -7.12 -13.88 5.34
CA GLY A 14 -7.67 -15.22 5.48
C GLY A 14 -7.51 -16.06 4.22
N LEU A 15 -7.77 -15.48 3.06
CA LEU A 15 -7.56 -16.13 1.77
C LEU A 15 -6.09 -16.52 1.56
N ALA A 16 -5.17 -15.57 1.82
CA ALA A 16 -3.74 -15.85 1.71
C ALA A 16 -3.27 -16.95 2.68
N THR A 17 -3.75 -16.90 3.94
CA THR A 17 -3.44 -17.92 4.93
C THR A 17 -3.97 -19.30 4.52
N ALA A 18 -5.22 -19.37 4.05
CA ALA A 18 -5.83 -20.62 3.59
C ALA A 18 -5.07 -21.21 2.39
N ALA A 19 -4.69 -20.36 1.44
CA ALA A 19 -3.92 -20.78 0.26
C ALA A 19 -2.54 -21.33 0.65
N LEU A 20 -1.81 -20.64 1.53
CA LEU A 20 -0.49 -21.09 1.98
C LEU A 20 -0.56 -22.40 2.77
N LEU A 21 -1.54 -22.56 3.65
CA LEU A 21 -1.75 -23.80 4.38
C LEU A 21 -2.09 -24.97 3.43
N ALA A 22 -2.98 -24.73 2.45
CA ALA A 22 -3.34 -25.73 1.46
C ALA A 22 -2.12 -26.15 0.60
N ARG A 23 -1.29 -25.19 0.18
CA ARG A 23 -0.02 -25.45 -0.50
C ARG A 23 0.90 -26.35 0.32
N ASP A 24 0.95 -26.13 1.63
CA ASP A 24 1.78 -26.92 2.55
C ASP A 24 1.15 -28.28 2.92
N GLY A 25 0.04 -28.68 2.25
CA GLY A 25 -0.59 -29.99 2.39
C GLY A 25 -1.60 -30.12 3.52
N TRP A 26 -2.11 -29.00 4.06
CA TRP A 26 -3.20 -29.01 5.03
C TRP A 26 -4.55 -29.14 4.33
N GLU A 27 -5.49 -29.85 4.95
CA GLU A 27 -6.90 -29.79 4.59
C GLU A 27 -7.52 -28.54 5.19
N VAL A 28 -7.84 -27.54 4.33
CA VAL A 28 -8.26 -26.22 4.81
C VAL A 28 -9.75 -26.00 4.54
N THR A 29 -10.47 -25.61 5.60
CA THR A 29 -11.85 -25.11 5.48
C THR A 29 -11.87 -23.63 5.83
N LEU A 30 -12.34 -22.78 4.89
CA LEU A 30 -12.50 -21.34 5.10
C LEU A 30 -13.97 -21.02 5.38
N PHE A 31 -14.22 -20.28 6.46
CA PHE A 31 -15.55 -19.82 6.87
C PHE A 31 -15.64 -18.31 6.66
N GLU A 32 -16.63 -17.87 5.90
CA GLU A 32 -16.94 -16.44 5.70
C GLU A 32 -18.41 -16.20 6.04
N ALA A 33 -18.66 -15.09 6.76
CA ALA A 33 -20.01 -14.73 7.21
C ALA A 33 -20.85 -14.06 6.12
N ARG A 34 -20.19 -13.45 5.12
CA ARG A 34 -20.84 -12.78 4.00
C ARG A 34 -20.88 -13.70 2.77
N PRO A 35 -21.81 -13.45 1.83
CA PRO A 35 -21.84 -14.20 0.57
C PRO A 35 -20.59 -13.99 -0.29
N GLU A 36 -19.92 -12.84 -0.13
CA GLU A 36 -18.80 -12.42 -0.95
C GLU A 36 -17.48 -12.48 -0.17
N LEU A 37 -16.42 -12.96 -0.81
CA LEU A 37 -15.07 -12.94 -0.31
C LEU A 37 -14.42 -11.56 -0.55
N GLY A 38 -13.25 -11.33 0.07
CA GLY A 38 -12.45 -10.11 -0.10
C GLY A 38 -12.44 -9.21 1.14
N GLY A 39 -13.44 -9.28 1.99
CA GLY A 39 -13.51 -8.49 3.22
C GLY A 39 -13.58 -6.99 2.91
N ARG A 40 -12.52 -6.22 3.26
CA ARG A 40 -12.41 -4.79 2.94
C ARG A 40 -12.02 -4.50 1.49
N ALA A 41 -11.50 -5.47 0.77
CA ALA A 41 -11.25 -5.38 -0.68
C ALA A 41 -12.46 -5.94 -1.47
N GLY A 42 -13.66 -5.43 -1.13
CA GLY A 42 -14.90 -5.82 -1.77
C GLY A 42 -15.31 -4.88 -2.88
N SER A 43 -16.37 -5.24 -3.59
CA SER A 43 -17.02 -4.39 -4.59
C SER A 43 -18.52 -4.30 -4.34
N TRP A 44 -19.13 -3.25 -4.82
CA TRP A 44 -20.57 -3.03 -4.80
C TRP A 44 -21.08 -2.79 -6.21
N GLU A 45 -22.13 -3.51 -6.59
CA GLU A 45 -22.74 -3.41 -7.91
C GLU A 45 -24.17 -2.95 -7.81
N ARG A 46 -24.55 -2.00 -8.66
CA ARG A 46 -25.91 -1.51 -8.79
C ARG A 46 -26.15 -0.95 -10.18
N ASP A 47 -27.27 -1.34 -10.79
CA ASP A 47 -27.74 -0.82 -12.08
C ASP A 47 -26.70 -0.93 -13.20
N GLY A 48 -25.84 -1.98 -13.18
CA GLY A 48 -24.79 -2.22 -14.16
C GLY A 48 -23.49 -1.46 -13.86
N PHE A 49 -23.41 -0.70 -12.77
CA PHE A 49 -22.19 -0.05 -12.29
C PHE A 49 -21.54 -0.85 -11.17
N ARG A 50 -20.23 -0.92 -11.21
CA ARG A 50 -19.41 -1.57 -10.17
C ARG A 50 -18.49 -0.56 -9.52
N PHE A 51 -18.41 -0.58 -8.19
CA PHE A 51 -17.59 0.30 -7.37
C PHE A 51 -16.78 -0.52 -6.37
N ASP A 52 -15.51 -0.19 -6.21
CA ASP A 52 -14.71 -0.72 -5.13
C ASP A 52 -15.17 -0.10 -3.80
N THR A 53 -15.40 -0.94 -2.80
CA THR A 53 -15.83 -0.50 -1.46
C THR A 53 -14.66 -0.36 -0.49
N GLY A 54 -13.43 -0.52 -0.97
CA GLY A 54 -12.20 -0.50 -0.20
C GLY A 54 -11.06 0.14 -0.99
N PRO A 55 -9.84 -0.44 -0.95
CA PRO A 55 -8.70 0.07 -1.69
C PRO A 55 -8.99 0.06 -3.19
N SER A 56 -8.88 1.24 -3.83
CA SER A 56 -9.03 1.39 -5.29
C SER A 56 -7.68 1.38 -6.00
N TRP A 57 -6.58 1.36 -5.25
CA TRP A 57 -5.22 1.38 -5.78
C TRP A 57 -4.48 0.08 -5.43
N TYR A 58 -3.72 -0.41 -6.40
CA TYR A 58 -2.81 -1.53 -6.21
C TYR A 58 -1.49 -1.04 -5.63
N LEU A 59 -1.45 -0.91 -4.30
CA LEU A 59 -0.27 -0.44 -3.56
C LEU A 59 0.64 -1.61 -3.20
N MET A 60 1.96 -1.35 -3.13
CA MET A 60 2.98 -2.33 -2.74
C MET A 60 2.96 -3.59 -3.63
N PRO A 61 3.08 -3.45 -4.96
CA PRO A 61 2.98 -4.58 -5.90
C PRO A 61 3.96 -5.72 -5.58
N GLU A 62 5.14 -5.41 -5.04
CA GLU A 62 6.15 -6.39 -4.65
C GLU A 62 5.68 -7.33 -3.54
N VAL A 63 4.78 -6.90 -2.66
CA VAL A 63 4.20 -7.75 -1.60
C VAL A 63 3.26 -8.79 -2.18
N PHE A 64 2.44 -8.38 -3.15
CA PHE A 64 1.56 -9.30 -3.87
C PHE A 64 2.38 -10.28 -4.73
N ASP A 65 3.39 -9.79 -5.45
CA ASP A 65 4.26 -10.64 -6.25
C ASP A 65 5.00 -11.66 -5.38
N HIS A 66 5.45 -11.26 -4.18
CA HIS A 66 6.02 -12.19 -3.20
C HIS A 66 5.04 -13.30 -2.83
N PHE A 67 3.78 -12.98 -2.55
CA PHE A 67 2.75 -13.97 -2.27
C PHE A 67 2.54 -14.93 -3.44
N PHE A 68 2.36 -14.41 -4.66
CA PHE A 68 2.17 -15.24 -5.84
C PHE A 68 3.37 -16.15 -6.12
N ARG A 69 4.59 -15.66 -5.91
CA ARG A 69 5.81 -16.52 -5.99
C ARG A 69 5.82 -17.62 -4.95
N LEU A 70 5.37 -17.37 -3.73
CA LEU A 70 5.20 -18.42 -2.74
C LEU A 70 4.18 -19.48 -3.20
N MET A 71 3.19 -19.09 -3.98
CA MET A 71 2.19 -20.00 -4.58
C MET A 71 2.67 -20.66 -5.87
N GLY A 72 3.88 -20.35 -6.36
CA GLY A 72 4.46 -20.94 -7.57
C GLY A 72 4.07 -20.26 -8.88
N THR A 73 3.56 -19.03 -8.81
CA THR A 73 3.18 -18.19 -9.94
C THR A 73 3.71 -16.76 -9.78
N THR A 74 3.21 -15.79 -10.53
CA THR A 74 3.57 -14.37 -10.42
C THR A 74 2.32 -13.50 -10.48
N ALA A 75 2.42 -12.26 -9.94
CA ALA A 75 1.32 -11.31 -10.04
C ALA A 75 0.95 -11.00 -11.50
N GLU A 76 1.94 -10.92 -12.39
CA GLU A 76 1.73 -10.67 -13.82
C GLU A 76 0.96 -11.81 -14.52
N ALA A 77 1.18 -13.07 -14.09
CA ALA A 77 0.46 -14.22 -14.65
C ALA A 77 -0.99 -14.31 -14.17
N GLU A 78 -1.28 -13.84 -12.97
CA GLU A 78 -2.59 -13.98 -12.32
C GLU A 78 -3.47 -12.74 -12.43
N LEU A 79 -2.89 -11.56 -12.68
CA LEU A 79 -3.59 -10.27 -12.67
C LEU A 79 -3.37 -9.55 -13.99
N ASP A 80 -4.44 -9.02 -14.57
CA ASP A 80 -4.39 -8.10 -15.72
C ASP A 80 -4.28 -6.66 -15.20
N LEU A 81 -3.04 -6.23 -14.90
CA LEU A 81 -2.74 -4.92 -14.34
C LEU A 81 -2.44 -3.92 -15.45
N VAL A 82 -3.19 -2.83 -15.48
CA VAL A 82 -2.99 -1.73 -16.42
C VAL A 82 -2.54 -0.48 -15.67
N PRO A 83 -1.31 0.05 -15.95
CA PRO A 83 -0.88 1.31 -15.38
C PRO A 83 -1.72 2.46 -15.94
N LEU A 84 -2.27 3.28 -15.03
CA LEU A 84 -3.10 4.42 -15.42
C LEU A 84 -2.24 5.67 -15.65
N THR A 85 -2.59 6.42 -16.72
CA THR A 85 -2.01 7.73 -17.00
C THR A 85 -3.11 8.71 -17.42
N PRO A 86 -3.41 9.73 -16.62
CA PRO A 86 -2.84 10.04 -15.31
C PRO A 86 -3.20 8.96 -14.28
N ALA A 87 -2.40 8.84 -13.21
CA ALA A 87 -2.68 7.92 -12.11
C ALA A 87 -3.99 8.28 -11.41
N TYR A 88 -4.23 9.57 -11.21
CA TYR A 88 -5.49 10.13 -10.75
C TYR A 88 -5.59 11.62 -11.09
N ARG A 89 -6.81 12.16 -10.95
CA ARG A 89 -7.11 13.57 -11.17
C ARG A 89 -7.69 14.19 -9.92
N VAL A 90 -7.13 15.32 -9.49
CA VAL A 90 -7.63 16.12 -8.38
C VAL A 90 -8.51 17.24 -8.94
N TYR A 91 -9.68 17.41 -8.38
CA TYR A 91 -10.57 18.54 -8.63
C TYR A 91 -10.53 19.44 -7.40
N PRO A 92 -9.72 20.53 -7.42
CA PRO A 92 -9.67 21.45 -6.30
C PRO A 92 -11.01 22.16 -6.11
N GLU A 93 -11.30 22.54 -4.88
CA GLU A 93 -12.45 23.43 -4.64
C GLU A 93 -12.25 24.78 -5.34
N PRO A 94 -13.32 25.38 -5.86
CA PRO A 94 -13.23 26.69 -6.50
C PRO A 94 -12.72 27.75 -5.52
N GLU A 95 -11.80 28.59 -5.98
CA GLU A 95 -11.43 29.81 -5.26
C GLU A 95 -12.33 30.97 -5.76
N GLY A 96 -13.34 31.33 -4.95
CA GLY A 96 -14.35 32.30 -5.33
C GLY A 96 -15.35 31.75 -6.36
N ASP A 97 -15.75 32.57 -7.35
CA ASP A 97 -16.76 32.20 -8.36
C ASP A 97 -16.20 31.47 -9.59
N ALA A 98 -14.87 31.34 -9.69
CA ALA A 98 -14.23 30.69 -10.84
C ALA A 98 -13.97 29.21 -10.57
N PRO A 99 -14.32 28.29 -11.50
CA PRO A 99 -13.99 26.88 -11.34
C PRO A 99 -12.48 26.68 -11.40
N SER A 100 -11.94 25.94 -10.44
CA SER A 100 -10.54 25.53 -10.46
C SER A 100 -10.27 24.48 -11.53
N ALA A 101 -9.17 24.63 -12.27
CA ALA A 101 -8.78 23.63 -13.26
C ALA A 101 -8.38 22.31 -12.58
N PRO A 102 -8.78 21.17 -13.12
CA PRO A 102 -8.37 19.88 -12.59
C PRO A 102 -6.86 19.68 -12.73
N VAL A 103 -6.29 18.92 -11.81
CA VAL A 103 -4.86 18.60 -11.74
C VAL A 103 -4.65 17.13 -12.03
N ASP A 104 -3.98 16.81 -13.13
CA ASP A 104 -3.59 15.44 -13.47
C ASP A 104 -2.30 15.07 -12.74
N VAL A 105 -2.37 14.02 -11.95
CA VAL A 105 -1.21 13.46 -11.26
C VAL A 105 -0.71 12.26 -12.05
N VAL A 106 0.44 12.45 -12.70
CA VAL A 106 1.12 11.41 -13.49
C VAL A 106 2.12 10.68 -12.59
N SER A 107 2.21 9.36 -12.75
CA SER A 107 3.17 8.55 -12.01
C SER A 107 4.62 8.88 -12.40
N GLY A 108 5.50 8.83 -11.41
CA GLY A 108 6.94 9.03 -11.57
C GLY A 108 7.45 10.31 -10.90
N ARG A 109 8.70 10.21 -10.42
CA ARG A 109 9.35 11.28 -9.64
C ARG A 109 9.49 12.58 -10.44
N ASP A 110 9.96 12.48 -11.68
CA ASP A 110 10.20 13.66 -12.53
C ASP A 110 8.89 14.38 -12.87
N ALA A 111 7.82 13.60 -13.14
CA ALA A 111 6.51 14.16 -13.41
C ALA A 111 5.92 14.84 -12.16
N ALA A 112 6.03 14.20 -11.00
CA ALA A 112 5.61 14.80 -9.74
C ALA A 112 6.38 16.07 -9.42
N ARG A 113 7.71 16.05 -9.60
CA ARG A 113 8.56 17.23 -9.40
C ARG A 113 8.19 18.40 -10.31
N ALA A 114 7.95 18.11 -11.58
CA ALA A 114 7.53 19.14 -12.56
C ALA A 114 6.17 19.74 -12.21
N LEU A 115 5.21 18.90 -11.78
CA LEU A 115 3.88 19.34 -11.34
C LEU A 115 3.96 20.25 -10.12
N PHE A 116 4.76 19.89 -9.12
CA PHE A 116 4.94 20.70 -7.91
C PHE A 116 5.64 22.04 -8.24
N GLU A 117 6.71 22.01 -9.03
CA GLU A 117 7.44 23.22 -9.45
C GLU A 117 6.56 24.17 -10.27
N GLU A 118 5.64 23.65 -11.10
CA GLU A 118 4.66 24.43 -11.85
C GLU A 118 3.66 25.14 -10.92
N ARG A 119 3.23 24.45 -9.86
CA ARG A 119 2.22 24.96 -8.92
C ARG A 119 2.81 25.93 -7.90
N GLU A 120 3.98 25.60 -7.41
CA GLU A 120 4.70 26.38 -6.41
C GLU A 120 6.19 26.40 -6.76
N PRO A 121 6.67 27.47 -7.40
CA PRO A 121 8.06 27.59 -7.80
C PRO A 121 9.02 27.43 -6.61
N GLY A 122 10.00 26.55 -6.75
CA GLY A 122 10.97 26.20 -5.71
C GLY A 122 10.58 24.99 -4.85
N SER A 123 9.39 24.39 -5.05
CA SER A 123 8.95 23.22 -4.29
C SER A 123 9.55 21.89 -4.78
N GLY A 124 10.08 21.85 -6.00
CA GLY A 124 10.66 20.63 -6.58
C GLY A 124 11.76 19.99 -5.71
N PRO A 125 12.79 20.75 -5.26
CA PRO A 125 13.81 20.21 -4.35
C PRO A 125 13.28 19.76 -3.00
N GLN A 126 12.22 20.39 -2.49
CA GLN A 126 11.58 19.99 -1.24
C GLN A 126 10.84 18.66 -1.39
N LEU A 127 10.14 18.48 -2.51
CA LEU A 127 9.51 17.21 -2.87
C LEU A 127 10.55 16.10 -2.99
N ASP A 128 11.69 16.36 -3.65
CA ASP A 128 12.78 15.39 -3.79
C ASP A 128 13.29 14.93 -2.42
N ALA A 129 13.56 15.87 -1.51
CA ALA A 129 14.00 15.55 -0.16
C ALA A 129 12.95 14.77 0.66
N TYR A 130 11.67 15.06 0.44
CA TYR A 130 10.58 14.30 1.04
C TYR A 130 10.52 12.87 0.51
N LEU A 131 10.57 12.69 -0.82
CA LEU A 131 10.52 11.38 -1.46
C LEU A 131 11.72 10.50 -1.06
N ASP A 132 12.93 11.07 -0.96
CA ASP A 132 14.12 10.35 -0.49
C ASP A 132 13.92 9.85 0.95
N SER A 133 13.46 10.72 1.83
CA SER A 133 13.17 10.36 3.23
C SER A 133 12.06 9.31 3.35
N ALA A 134 11.02 9.41 2.53
CA ALA A 134 9.91 8.45 2.50
C ALA A 134 10.37 7.09 1.95
N GLY A 135 11.20 7.08 0.89
CA GLY A 135 11.78 5.87 0.32
C GLY A 135 12.64 5.13 1.33
N GLU A 136 13.55 5.83 2.04
CA GLU A 136 14.36 5.20 3.09
C GLU A 136 13.51 4.59 4.22
N ALA A 137 12.45 5.29 4.63
CA ALA A 137 11.54 4.79 5.66
C ALA A 137 10.76 3.56 5.16
N TYR A 138 10.33 3.57 3.90
CA TYR A 138 9.65 2.46 3.24
C TYR A 138 10.53 1.21 3.17
N ASP A 139 11.76 1.34 2.66
CA ASP A 139 12.70 0.22 2.54
C ASP A 139 12.98 -0.43 3.89
N LEU A 140 13.12 0.38 4.94
CA LEU A 140 13.30 -0.12 6.28
C LEU A 140 12.04 -0.82 6.80
N ALA A 141 10.88 -0.24 6.57
CA ALA A 141 9.59 -0.81 6.98
C ALA A 141 9.34 -2.17 6.31
N VAL A 142 9.54 -2.26 5.00
CA VAL A 142 9.36 -3.52 4.26
C VAL A 142 10.37 -4.57 4.73
N SER A 143 11.66 -4.22 4.79
CA SER A 143 12.71 -5.19 5.07
C SER A 143 12.76 -5.67 6.53
N LYS A 144 12.30 -4.86 7.48
CA LYS A 144 12.48 -5.14 8.92
C LYS A 144 11.19 -5.33 9.69
N PHE A 145 10.08 -4.77 9.22
CA PHE A 145 8.84 -4.77 9.98
C PHE A 145 7.69 -5.49 9.27
N LEU A 146 7.55 -5.38 7.95
CA LEU A 146 6.40 -5.94 7.24
C LEU A 146 6.31 -7.47 7.36
N TYR A 147 7.45 -8.15 7.36
CA TYR A 147 7.55 -9.62 7.45
C TYR A 147 7.91 -10.13 8.85
N ASP A 148 7.92 -9.26 9.85
CA ASP A 148 8.14 -9.68 11.24
C ASP A 148 6.81 -10.14 11.87
N THR A 149 6.87 -11.21 12.64
CA THR A 149 5.73 -11.74 13.41
C THR A 149 5.49 -11.01 14.73
N TYR A 150 6.39 -10.13 15.15
CA TYR A 150 6.35 -9.37 16.41
C TYR A 150 6.24 -10.26 17.68
N GLN A 151 6.67 -11.52 17.59
CA GLN A 151 6.69 -12.43 18.74
C GLN A 151 7.78 -12.07 19.78
N GLY A 152 8.60 -11.07 19.48
CA GLY A 152 9.65 -10.58 20.35
C GLY A 152 10.14 -9.19 19.97
N THR A 153 11.09 -8.66 20.76
CA THR A 153 11.72 -7.34 20.53
C THR A 153 12.98 -7.39 19.68
N ALA A 154 13.30 -8.54 19.07
CA ALA A 154 14.56 -8.74 18.35
C ALA A 154 14.65 -7.80 17.12
N GLY A 155 13.56 -7.63 16.37
CA GLY A 155 13.52 -6.72 15.22
C GLY A 155 13.79 -5.26 15.61
N LEU A 156 13.31 -4.81 16.77
CA LEU A 156 13.55 -3.45 17.28
C LEU A 156 15.01 -3.22 17.72
N ARG A 157 15.76 -4.30 17.99
CA ARG A 157 17.18 -4.26 18.38
C ARG A 157 18.12 -4.44 17.19
N ASP A 158 17.59 -4.61 15.98
CA ASP A 158 18.40 -4.69 14.77
C ASP A 158 19.30 -3.42 14.66
N PRO A 159 20.61 -3.56 14.45
CA PRO A 159 21.52 -2.42 14.34
C PRO A 159 21.12 -1.40 13.26
N ALA A 160 20.45 -1.85 12.17
CA ALA A 160 19.95 -0.97 11.12
C ALA A 160 18.79 -0.10 11.63
N VAL A 161 17.91 -0.65 12.47
CA VAL A 161 16.80 0.08 13.11
C VAL A 161 17.35 1.04 14.17
N VAL A 162 18.22 0.54 15.07
CA VAL A 162 18.79 1.36 16.15
C VAL A 162 19.55 2.56 15.61
N ARG A 163 20.33 2.39 14.54
CA ARG A 163 21.08 3.48 13.90
C ARG A 163 20.17 4.55 13.32
N ARG A 164 18.96 4.20 12.91
CA ARG A 164 17.97 5.11 12.32
C ARG A 164 16.93 5.64 13.31
N LEU A 165 17.00 5.25 14.57
CA LEU A 165 16.09 5.77 15.62
C LEU A 165 16.00 7.30 15.67
N PRO A 166 17.10 8.08 15.53
CA PRO A 166 17.00 9.54 15.50
C PRO A 166 16.16 10.09 14.34
N GLN A 167 16.11 9.37 13.21
CA GLN A 167 15.30 9.73 12.03
C GLN A 167 13.86 9.23 12.18
N LEU A 168 13.65 8.05 12.74
CA LEU A 168 12.35 7.41 12.89
C LEU A 168 11.53 7.98 14.06
N ALA A 169 12.18 8.32 15.17
CA ALA A 169 11.49 8.83 16.35
C ALA A 169 10.66 10.10 16.10
N PRO A 170 11.12 11.10 15.33
CA PRO A 170 10.31 12.25 14.95
C PRO A 170 9.08 11.88 14.09
N LEU A 171 9.19 10.86 13.22
CA LEU A 171 8.08 10.42 12.38
C LEU A 171 6.97 9.77 13.22
N LEU A 172 7.33 9.09 14.30
CA LEU A 172 6.37 8.49 15.24
C LEU A 172 5.79 9.51 16.24
N ALA A 173 6.56 10.55 16.56
CA ALA A 173 6.20 11.54 17.59
C ALA A 173 5.44 12.76 17.04
N ARG A 174 5.40 12.96 15.72
CA ARG A 174 4.80 14.13 15.07
C ARG A 174 3.67 13.72 14.14
N SER A 175 2.67 14.59 13.98
CA SER A 175 1.66 14.39 12.93
C SER A 175 2.31 14.59 11.55
N LEU A 176 1.77 13.90 10.52
CA LEU A 176 2.20 14.06 9.13
C LEU A 176 2.10 15.52 8.67
N GLU A 177 1.02 16.21 9.03
CA GLU A 177 0.82 17.63 8.74
C GLU A 177 1.99 18.51 9.23
N ARG A 178 2.39 18.35 10.51
CA ARG A 178 3.54 19.08 11.06
C ARG A 178 4.87 18.71 10.43
N HIS A 179 5.00 17.45 9.99
CA HIS A 179 6.21 16.99 9.32
C HIS A 179 6.36 17.65 7.95
N VAL A 180 5.28 17.70 7.18
CA VAL A 180 5.26 18.31 5.84
C VAL A 180 5.39 19.84 5.90
N ALA A 181 4.71 20.51 6.84
CA ALA A 181 4.76 21.97 6.99
C ALA A 181 6.14 22.51 7.39
N GLN A 182 7.10 21.67 7.76
CA GLN A 182 8.47 22.06 8.15
C GLN A 182 9.51 21.85 7.04
N ARG A 183 9.06 21.35 5.88
CA ARG A 183 9.90 21.13 4.71
C ARG A 183 9.55 22.07 3.57
#